data_f2463a8fdb4f1d74e02922c75f4bc0a4
#
_entry.id   f2463a8fdb4f1d74e02922c75f4bc0a4
#
_cell.length_a   1.000
_cell.length_b   1.000
_cell.length_c   1.000
_cell.angle_alpha   90.00
_cell.angle_beta   90.00
_cell.angle_gamma   90.00
#
_symmetry.space_group_name_H-M   'P 1'
#
loop_
_entity.id
_entity.type
_entity.pdbx_description
1 polymer ?
#
loop_
_entity_poly.entity_id
_entity_poly.type
_entity_poly.pdbx_seq_one_letter_code
_entity_poly.pdbx_strand_id
1 'polypeptide(L)'
;MQPSDELIKQGVTELPCIGDGRQSGTSGSPSILNASPESATGGGLAWLRTGDTVVIDLNNYTANMLVSDEEIELRKKDGVPPYPESQTPWQEIQRNLVGELADGAVLENAVKFQKVRKKLPRDNH
;
A
#
# COMPACT_ATOMS: atom_id res chain seq x y z
N MET A 1 -7.40 -12.05 4.91
CA MET A 1 -6.53 -12.43 6.06
C MET A 1 -7.33 -13.38 6.93
N GLN A 2 -6.73 -14.46 7.39
CA GLN A 2 -7.45 -15.44 8.22
C GLN A 2 -7.32 -15.02 9.69
N PRO A 3 -8.44 -14.97 10.44
CA PRO A 3 -8.41 -14.72 11.88
C PRO A 3 -7.64 -15.82 12.64
N SER A 4 -7.19 -15.51 13.85
CA SER A 4 -6.62 -16.52 14.74
C SER A 4 -7.69 -17.53 15.17
N ASP A 5 -7.28 -18.74 15.56
CA ASP A 5 -8.19 -19.79 16.02
C ASP A 5 -9.06 -19.32 17.20
N GLU A 6 -8.54 -18.43 18.01
CA GLU A 6 -9.23 -17.86 19.17
C GLU A 6 -10.38 -16.93 18.75
N LEU A 7 -10.17 -16.11 17.74
CA LEU A 7 -11.21 -15.26 17.15
C LEU A 7 -12.25 -16.09 16.39
N ILE A 8 -11.83 -17.14 15.69
CA ILE A 8 -12.75 -18.06 15.00
C ILE A 8 -13.69 -18.74 16.01
N LYS A 9 -13.18 -19.18 17.17
CA LYS A 9 -14.01 -19.75 18.24
C LYS A 9 -15.01 -18.75 18.82
N GLN A 10 -14.73 -17.46 18.72
CA GLN A 10 -15.64 -16.37 19.12
C GLN A 10 -16.61 -15.96 17.99
N GLY A 11 -16.58 -16.66 16.86
CA GLY A 11 -17.45 -16.39 15.71
C GLY A 11 -16.93 -15.33 14.74
N VAL A 12 -15.70 -14.84 14.91
CA VAL A 12 -15.06 -13.92 13.98
C VAL A 12 -14.42 -14.71 12.85
N THR A 13 -15.03 -14.69 11.68
CA THR A 13 -14.57 -15.46 10.51
C THR A 13 -13.76 -14.62 9.52
N GLU A 14 -13.87 -13.29 9.61
CA GLU A 14 -13.20 -12.36 8.70
C GLU A 14 -12.62 -11.17 9.46
N LEU A 15 -11.49 -10.65 8.99
CA LEU A 15 -10.87 -9.45 9.54
C LEU A 15 -10.76 -8.39 8.44
N PRO A 16 -11.22 -7.15 8.70
CA PRO A 16 -10.90 -6.03 7.84
C PRO A 16 -9.39 -5.86 7.71
N CYS A 17 -8.93 -5.53 6.51
CA CYS A 17 -7.51 -5.33 6.24
C CYS A 17 -7.30 -4.06 5.43
N ILE A 18 -6.29 -3.28 5.79
CA ILE A 18 -5.79 -2.18 4.97
C ILE A 18 -4.27 -2.32 4.83
N GLY A 19 -3.77 -2.14 3.63
CA GLY A 19 -2.34 -2.25 3.35
C GLY A 19 -1.96 -1.57 2.05
N ASP A 20 -0.67 -1.29 1.91
CA ASP A 20 -0.06 -0.64 0.75
C ASP A 20 0.96 -1.54 0.02
N GLY A 21 0.94 -2.83 0.33
CA GLY A 21 1.90 -3.81 -0.21
C GLY A 21 1.62 -4.28 -1.63
N ARG A 22 0.77 -3.60 -2.39
CA ARG A 22 0.40 -3.95 -3.78
C ARG A 22 -0.03 -5.41 -3.92
N GLN A 23 -0.90 -5.86 -3.04
CA GLN A 23 -1.39 -7.23 -2.99
C GLN A 23 -2.41 -7.50 -4.09
N SER A 24 -2.42 -8.71 -4.62
CA SER A 24 -3.32 -9.09 -5.72
C SER A 24 -4.74 -9.45 -5.29
N GLY A 25 -4.96 -9.81 -4.04
CA GLY A 25 -6.29 -10.15 -3.54
C GLY A 25 -6.28 -10.77 -2.14
N THR A 26 -7.44 -10.72 -1.49
CA THR A 26 -7.74 -11.44 -0.25
C THR A 26 -9.09 -12.09 -0.43
N SER A 27 -9.19 -13.40 -0.42
CA SER A 27 -10.47 -14.10 -0.56
C SER A 27 -11.39 -13.78 0.62
N GLY A 28 -12.57 -13.23 0.34
CA GLY A 28 -13.69 -13.08 1.28
C GLY A 28 -13.57 -11.97 2.33
N SER A 29 -12.39 -11.54 2.73
CA SER A 29 -12.25 -10.50 3.76
C SER A 29 -12.46 -9.09 3.19
N PRO A 30 -13.16 -8.18 3.93
CA PRO A 30 -13.24 -6.78 3.52
C PRO A 30 -11.86 -6.14 3.59
N SER A 31 -11.30 -5.76 2.43
CA SER A 31 -9.91 -5.35 2.36
C SER A 31 -9.65 -4.21 1.40
N ILE A 32 -8.80 -3.28 1.84
CA ILE A 32 -8.17 -2.25 1.03
C ILE A 32 -6.71 -2.67 0.87
N LEU A 33 -6.33 -3.16 -0.31
CA LEU A 33 -5.02 -3.82 -0.51
C LEU A 33 -3.94 -2.91 -1.06
N ASN A 34 -4.35 -1.75 -1.55
CA ASN A 34 -3.51 -0.88 -2.34
C ASN A 34 -3.70 0.57 -1.88
N ALA A 35 -3.52 0.82 -0.58
CA ALA A 35 -3.57 2.16 -0.04
C ALA A 35 -2.44 3.01 -0.63
N SER A 36 -2.77 4.24 -1.02
CA SER A 36 -1.83 5.19 -1.61
C SER A 36 -2.08 6.59 -1.03
N PRO A 37 -1.06 7.41 -0.79
CA PRO A 37 0.38 7.11 -0.96
C PRO A 37 0.87 5.98 -0.06
N GLU A 38 1.87 5.22 -0.54
CA GLU A 38 2.46 4.12 0.22
C GLU A 38 3.21 4.63 1.46
N SER A 39 3.26 3.82 2.53
CA SER A 39 4.01 4.16 3.75
C SER A 39 5.48 4.45 3.45
N ALA A 40 6.03 3.76 2.48
CA ALA A 40 7.38 3.93 1.98
C ALA A 40 7.68 5.36 1.48
N THR A 41 6.70 6.05 0.95
CA THR A 41 6.80 7.42 0.46
C THR A 41 6.18 8.43 1.42
N GLY A 42 5.89 8.02 2.65
CA GLY A 42 5.34 8.88 3.70
C GLY A 42 3.81 8.94 3.72
N GLY A 43 3.14 7.96 3.11
CA GLY A 43 1.69 7.82 3.19
C GLY A 43 1.18 7.56 4.62
N GLY A 44 -0.14 7.67 4.82
CA GLY A 44 -0.77 7.62 6.14
C GLY A 44 -0.44 6.38 6.97
N LEU A 45 -0.28 5.22 6.31
CA LEU A 45 0.07 3.97 6.98
C LEU A 45 1.46 3.99 7.64
N ALA A 46 2.37 4.88 7.22
CA ALA A 46 3.68 5.04 7.87
C ALA A 46 3.56 5.49 9.34
N TRP A 47 2.47 6.17 9.66
CA TRP A 47 2.25 6.80 10.97
C TRP A 47 1.25 6.05 11.84
N LEU A 48 0.56 5.06 11.28
CA LEU A 48 -0.39 4.22 11.99
C LEU A 48 0.35 3.31 12.98
N ARG A 49 -0.15 3.26 14.22
CA ARG A 49 0.42 2.44 15.30
C ARG A 49 -0.62 1.48 15.85
N THR A 50 -0.16 0.39 16.44
CA THR A 50 -1.03 -0.57 17.12
C THR A 50 -1.85 0.13 18.21
N GLY A 51 -3.16 -0.06 18.19
CA GLY A 51 -4.10 0.58 19.10
C GLY A 51 -4.78 1.83 18.54
N ASP A 52 -4.31 2.37 17.43
CA ASP A 52 -5.01 3.47 16.76
C ASP A 52 -6.33 2.99 16.15
N THR A 53 -7.33 3.86 16.18
CA THR A 53 -8.60 3.62 15.50
C THR A 53 -8.55 4.14 14.08
N VAL A 54 -8.98 3.32 13.12
CA VAL A 54 -9.14 3.70 11.72
C VAL A 54 -10.62 3.70 11.37
N VAL A 55 -11.09 4.78 10.76
CA VAL A 55 -12.45 4.89 10.21
C VAL A 55 -12.39 4.78 8.70
N ILE A 56 -13.13 3.82 8.16
CA ILE A 56 -13.29 3.63 6.72
C ILE A 56 -14.74 3.94 6.38
N ASP A 57 -14.95 4.97 5.58
CA ASP A 57 -16.27 5.39 5.10
C ASP A 57 -16.38 5.12 3.59
N LEU A 58 -17.08 4.06 3.26
CA LEU A 58 -17.27 3.63 1.87
C LEU A 58 -18.21 4.56 1.09
N ASN A 59 -19.07 5.33 1.76
CA ASN A 59 -19.98 6.25 1.09
C ASN A 59 -19.26 7.51 0.63
N ASN A 60 -18.31 7.98 1.45
CA ASN A 60 -17.51 9.16 1.15
C ASN A 60 -16.12 8.80 0.59
N TYR A 61 -15.82 7.52 0.40
CA TYR A 61 -14.53 7.03 -0.12
C TYR A 61 -13.33 7.51 0.69
N THR A 62 -13.44 7.51 2.02
CA THR A 62 -12.37 7.96 2.92
C THR A 62 -11.91 6.87 3.86
N ALA A 63 -10.61 6.91 4.19
CA ALA A 63 -10.00 6.10 5.22
C ALA A 63 -9.10 7.01 6.07
N ASN A 64 -9.44 7.17 7.35
CA ASN A 64 -8.75 8.10 8.24
C ASN A 64 -8.38 7.42 9.55
N MET A 65 -7.21 7.73 10.09
CA MET A 65 -6.88 7.40 11.46
C MET A 65 -7.41 8.50 12.40
N LEU A 66 -7.99 8.09 13.51
CA LEU A 66 -8.48 9.02 14.56
C LEU A 66 -7.31 9.39 15.50
N VAL A 67 -6.34 10.09 14.95
CA VAL A 67 -5.16 10.61 15.65
C VAL A 67 -5.08 12.10 15.38
N SER A 68 -4.72 12.90 16.38
CA SER A 68 -4.60 14.34 16.17
C SER A 68 -3.44 14.71 15.25
N ASP A 69 -3.55 15.87 14.60
CA ASP A 69 -2.51 16.36 13.70
C ASP A 69 -1.20 16.59 14.46
N GLU A 70 -1.27 17.04 15.71
CA GLU A 70 -0.09 17.24 16.57
C GLU A 70 0.65 15.91 16.84
N GLU A 71 -0.11 14.85 17.13
CA GLU A 71 0.46 13.51 17.34
C GLU A 71 1.07 12.97 16.04
N ILE A 72 0.40 13.16 14.90
CA ILE A 72 0.93 12.77 13.59
C ILE A 72 2.25 13.49 13.32
N GLU A 73 2.33 14.79 13.58
CA GLU A 73 3.57 15.56 13.41
C GLU A 73 4.68 15.11 14.36
N LEU A 74 4.34 14.66 15.57
CA LEU A 74 5.32 14.04 16.47
C LEU A 74 5.85 12.72 15.90
N ARG A 75 4.96 11.85 15.40
CA ARG A 75 5.34 10.58 14.79
C ARG A 75 6.20 10.76 13.54
N LYS A 76 5.95 11.80 12.76
CA LYS A 76 6.77 12.15 11.60
C LYS A 76 8.20 12.54 11.97
N LYS A 77 8.40 13.17 13.14
CA LYS A 77 9.73 13.51 13.64
C LYS A 77 10.57 12.28 14.00
N ASP A 78 9.93 11.19 14.42
CA ASP A 78 10.60 9.92 14.66
C ASP A 78 11.10 9.27 13.37
N GLY A 79 10.56 9.72 12.22
CA GLY A 79 10.91 9.23 10.90
C GLY A 79 10.29 7.88 10.54
N VAL A 80 10.34 7.53 9.26
CA VAL A 80 9.99 6.18 8.79
C VAL A 80 11.13 5.24 9.12
N PRO A 81 10.86 4.03 9.65
CA PRO A 81 11.91 3.05 9.88
C PRO A 81 12.73 2.82 8.60
N PRO A 82 14.07 2.76 8.70
CA PRO A 82 14.90 2.54 7.52
C PRO A 82 14.58 1.19 6.89
N TYR A 83 14.54 1.16 5.57
CA TYR A 83 14.40 -0.09 4.85
C TYR A 83 15.65 -0.95 4.99
N PRO A 84 15.50 -2.27 5.03
CA PRO A 84 16.64 -3.16 4.85
C PRO A 84 17.28 -2.91 3.48
N GLU A 85 18.57 -3.11 3.37
CA GLU A 85 19.27 -3.04 2.09
C GLU A 85 18.62 -3.96 1.04
N SER A 86 18.67 -3.53 -0.21
CA SER A 86 18.18 -4.37 -1.31
C SER A 86 19.05 -5.61 -1.43
N GLN A 87 18.43 -6.78 -1.39
CA GLN A 87 19.11 -8.08 -1.47
C GLN A 87 19.16 -8.60 -2.91
N THR A 88 18.42 -7.98 -3.83
CA THR A 88 18.37 -8.37 -5.23
C THR A 88 18.27 -7.14 -6.12
N PRO A 89 18.74 -7.23 -7.38
CA PRO A 89 18.59 -6.15 -8.36
C PRO A 89 17.12 -5.77 -8.59
N TRP A 90 16.20 -6.72 -8.44
CA TRP A 90 14.76 -6.50 -8.61
C TRP A 90 14.18 -5.62 -7.51
N GLN A 91 14.63 -5.79 -6.27
CA GLN A 91 14.24 -4.91 -5.16
C GLN A 91 14.77 -3.49 -5.37
N GLU A 92 15.98 -3.36 -5.88
CA GLU A 92 16.55 -2.06 -6.19
C GLU A 92 15.79 -1.35 -7.32
N ILE A 93 15.46 -2.08 -8.39
CA ILE A 93 14.62 -1.56 -9.48
C ILE A 93 13.24 -1.12 -8.95
N GLN A 94 12.61 -1.96 -8.12
CA GLN A 94 11.31 -1.64 -7.53
C GLN A 94 11.36 -0.34 -6.73
N ARG A 95 12.36 -0.17 -5.89
CA ARG A 95 12.49 0.99 -5.00
C ARG A 95 12.83 2.28 -5.74
N ASN A 96 13.68 2.18 -6.74
CA ASN A 96 14.27 3.35 -7.39
C ASN A 96 13.54 3.79 -8.67
N LEU A 97 12.83 2.88 -9.32
CA LEU A 97 12.31 3.11 -10.66
C LEU A 97 10.80 2.91 -10.81
N VAL A 98 10.14 2.30 -9.84
CA VAL A 98 8.68 2.06 -9.93
C VAL A 98 7.95 3.15 -9.17
N GLY A 99 7.09 3.88 -9.88
CA GLY A 99 6.28 4.95 -9.33
C GLY A 99 5.15 4.45 -8.41
N GLU A 100 4.44 5.39 -7.80
CA GLU A 100 3.30 5.12 -6.94
C GLU A 100 2.18 4.35 -7.66
N LEU A 101 1.44 3.56 -6.90
CA LEU A 101 0.31 2.80 -7.44
C LEU A 101 -0.79 3.72 -8.00
N ALA A 102 -1.06 4.84 -7.36
CA ALA A 102 -2.03 5.83 -7.81
C ALA A 102 -1.67 6.41 -9.20
N ASP A 103 -0.38 6.45 -9.53
CA ASP A 103 0.14 6.90 -10.83
C ASP A 103 0.33 5.75 -11.83
N GLY A 104 -0.16 4.54 -11.48
CA GLY A 104 -0.15 3.35 -12.32
C GLY A 104 1.01 2.40 -12.11
N ALA A 105 1.84 2.59 -11.08
CA ALA A 105 2.98 1.72 -10.73
C ALA A 105 3.90 1.41 -11.94
N VAL A 106 4.14 2.39 -12.76
CA VAL A 106 4.94 2.26 -13.99
C VAL A 106 6.42 2.41 -13.69
N LEU A 107 7.26 1.80 -14.51
CA LEU A 107 8.68 2.15 -14.54
C LEU A 107 8.82 3.58 -15.07
N GLU A 108 9.25 4.51 -14.24
CA GLU A 108 9.32 5.94 -14.59
C GLU A 108 10.17 6.20 -15.83
N ASN A 109 11.25 5.46 -15.97
CA ASN A 109 12.11 5.56 -17.16
C ASN A 109 11.47 4.98 -18.44
N ALA A 110 10.39 4.21 -18.34
CA ALA A 110 9.69 3.64 -19.49
C ALA A 110 8.70 4.62 -20.14
N VAL A 111 8.31 5.68 -19.43
CA VAL A 111 7.33 6.68 -19.95
C VAL A 111 7.80 7.30 -21.26
N LYS A 112 9.10 7.55 -21.42
CA LYS A 112 9.68 8.10 -22.66
C LYS A 112 9.50 7.18 -23.89
N PHE A 113 9.24 5.90 -23.69
CA PHE A 113 9.05 4.93 -24.77
C PHE A 113 7.60 4.73 -25.21
N GLN A 114 6.64 5.42 -24.62
CA GLN A 114 5.21 5.29 -24.96
C GLN A 114 4.92 5.49 -26.46
N LYS A 115 5.62 6.42 -27.11
CA LYS A 115 5.45 6.68 -28.55
C LYS A 115 6.01 5.54 -29.42
N VAL A 116 7.04 4.87 -28.95
CA VAL A 116 7.66 3.72 -29.65
C VAL A 116 6.70 2.55 -29.65
N ARG A 117 6.06 2.26 -28.51
CA ARG A 117 5.09 1.18 -28.36
C ARG A 117 3.94 1.23 -29.37
N LYS A 118 3.47 2.41 -29.74
CA LYS A 118 2.37 2.58 -30.71
C LYS A 118 2.78 2.21 -32.13
N LYS A 119 4.08 2.13 -32.44
CA LYS A 119 4.63 1.83 -33.78
C LYS A 119 5.09 0.38 -33.93
N LEU A 120 5.24 -0.32 -32.81
CA LEU A 120 5.68 -1.72 -32.86
C LEU A 120 4.47 -2.62 -33.09
N PRO A 121 4.56 -3.60 -34.03
CA PRO A 121 3.52 -4.61 -34.17
C PRO A 121 3.40 -5.38 -32.86
N ARG A 122 2.17 -5.66 -32.46
CA ARG A 122 1.91 -6.56 -31.35
C ARG A 122 2.11 -7.99 -31.83
N ASP A 123 3.03 -8.71 -31.20
CA ASP A 123 3.02 -10.16 -31.26
C ASP A 123 1.77 -10.64 -30.50
N ASN A 124 0.79 -11.11 -31.23
CA ASN A 124 -0.35 -11.81 -30.68
C ASN A 124 0.05 -13.28 -30.58
N HIS A 125 0.50 -13.69 -29.43
CA HIS A 125 0.59 -15.09 -29.08
C HIS A 125 -0.74 -15.58 -28.53
#